data_4a21684f06493456d8f561dca1956a90
#
_entry.id   4a21684f06493456d8f561dca1956a90
#
_cell.length_a   1.000
_cell.length_b   1.000
_cell.length_c   1.000
_cell.angle_alpha   90.00
_cell.angle_beta   90.00
_cell.angle_gamma   90.00
#
_symmetry.space_group_name_H-M   'P 1'
#
loop_
_entity.id
_entity.type
_entity.pdbx_description
1 polymer ?
#
loop_
_entity_poly.entity_id
_entity_poly.type
_entity_poly.pdbx_seq_one_letter_code
_entity_poly.pdbx_strand_id
1 'polypeptide(L)'
;MMNNNILKRVLFGTVVALSLASCNYLDVSDELGGISSFENIFNNVDRTKKWYGQIFVDRPDYTNVWGATNAMGNAWTGYADEIYTREHLKYGKYSNWNSSLSYNHRWSRLYASIRQANIFLEMAHPIDGEGGSDAQKITEEEMMVYKANARFMRAVYHYYLFEMYGPIPIVDKSYTLDNLPDLERNSVTEVVNWLDAEFEACMQDMYQESYFDNDQMRGVPTKGAAMAYRAKLWVYAASPLFNGSWEYGSGLVNVDGKKLFPDVSSKDEKIDKAVTCLKEFIEYAEAGRYALVNTGNPSEDLYNLFQEYNKEIIWATTTNSWGSLGAEQFDGHATPKGEYKGLNGIDMLQELVDDFYCSDGKPIRNESFMEASALYNETTWGKLPGSEYDVYGMYLNREPRFYNSVTFTGMKWPSSGKRVDFAYGGTSGAGTGDGEPNTGHMVYKRYYRKLGNGSGLVSSKYRPSIIFRLAEFYLLYAEMLNEQTKGQDSDILVYVNKVRQRAGIPNLEDCNPSIAGDYAKLRDAIRRESRIELCTEGQRYFDLCRWLLAKDVLNKEMTKLDVYKTESNGYYSRMTFNPRVFLDKNYLYPIPLDEIKRSTHGVLVQNPGW
;
A
#
# COMPACT_ATOMS: atom_id res chain seq x y z
N MET A 1 26.58 -39.42 -29.95
CA MET A 1 26.55 -38.74 -28.64
C MET A 1 26.54 -37.23 -28.90
N MET A 2 25.37 -36.63 -28.92
CA MET A 2 25.24 -35.18 -29.13
C MET A 2 25.54 -34.45 -27.82
N ASN A 3 26.38 -33.44 -27.89
CA ASN A 3 27.00 -32.76 -26.76
C ASN A 3 25.95 -31.97 -25.95
N ASN A 4 25.76 -32.35 -24.68
CA ASN A 4 24.78 -31.76 -23.74
C ASN A 4 24.84 -30.23 -23.59
N ASN A 5 25.94 -29.61 -24.06
CA ASN A 5 26.13 -28.16 -24.04
C ASN A 5 25.41 -27.43 -25.17
N ILE A 6 25.15 -28.11 -26.29
CA ILE A 6 24.42 -27.53 -27.44
C ILE A 6 22.93 -27.54 -27.14
N LEU A 7 22.42 -28.59 -26.49
CA LEU A 7 21.01 -28.67 -26.08
C LEU A 7 20.64 -27.62 -25.02
N LYS A 8 21.54 -27.35 -24.06
CA LYS A 8 21.34 -26.29 -23.05
C LYS A 8 21.39 -24.88 -23.66
N ARG A 9 22.20 -24.64 -24.67
CA ARG A 9 22.26 -23.34 -25.36
C ARG A 9 21.06 -23.10 -26.27
N VAL A 10 20.52 -24.14 -26.90
CA VAL A 10 19.29 -24.05 -27.71
C VAL A 10 18.07 -23.87 -26.79
N LEU A 11 17.99 -24.59 -25.65
CA LEU A 11 16.89 -24.40 -24.68
C LEU A 11 16.94 -23.00 -24.02
N PHE A 12 18.12 -22.48 -23.70
CA PHE A 12 18.27 -21.13 -23.13
C PHE A 12 17.95 -20.03 -24.15
N GLY A 13 18.32 -20.23 -25.42
CA GLY A 13 17.98 -19.33 -26.54
C GLY A 13 16.47 -19.29 -26.82
N THR A 14 15.77 -20.43 -26.69
CA THR A 14 14.32 -20.52 -26.94
C THR A 14 13.50 -19.93 -25.78
N VAL A 15 13.96 -20.06 -24.54
CA VAL A 15 13.30 -19.46 -23.36
C VAL A 15 13.48 -17.93 -23.33
N VAL A 16 14.65 -17.42 -23.73
CA VAL A 16 14.89 -15.97 -23.86
C VAL A 16 14.12 -15.37 -25.04
N ALA A 17 13.94 -16.11 -26.14
CA ALA A 17 13.13 -15.65 -27.28
C ALA A 17 11.62 -15.64 -26.98
N LEU A 18 11.14 -16.54 -26.09
CA LEU A 18 9.74 -16.57 -25.65
C LEU A 18 9.42 -15.50 -24.60
N SER A 19 10.39 -15.04 -23.81
CA SER A 19 10.21 -13.94 -22.85
C SER A 19 10.25 -12.55 -23.50
N LEU A 20 10.84 -12.41 -24.69
CA LEU A 20 10.83 -11.17 -25.49
C LEU A 20 9.56 -11.04 -26.35
N ALA A 21 8.83 -12.13 -26.60
CA ALA A 21 7.58 -12.09 -27.36
C ALA A 21 6.37 -11.63 -26.53
N SER A 22 6.49 -11.54 -25.21
CA SER A 22 5.41 -11.11 -24.31
C SER A 22 5.21 -9.58 -24.27
N CYS A 23 6.19 -8.78 -24.67
CA CYS A 23 6.08 -7.31 -24.65
C CYS A 23 5.56 -6.69 -25.96
N ASN A 24 5.51 -7.45 -27.07
CA ASN A 24 5.13 -6.93 -28.38
C ASN A 24 3.65 -7.17 -28.76
N TYR A 25 2.81 -7.70 -27.88
CA TYR A 25 1.40 -7.95 -28.21
C TYR A 25 0.56 -6.67 -28.42
N LEU A 26 1.07 -5.52 -28.04
CA LEU A 26 0.39 -4.24 -28.14
C LEU A 26 1.13 -3.19 -29.00
N ASP A 27 2.30 -3.54 -29.54
CA ASP A 27 3.01 -2.69 -30.49
C ASP A 27 2.59 -3.10 -31.91
N VAL A 28 1.37 -2.69 -32.27
CA VAL A 28 0.78 -2.95 -33.57
C VAL A 28 1.28 -1.88 -34.52
N SER A 29 2.39 -2.15 -35.22
CA SER A 29 2.68 -1.43 -36.46
C SER A 29 1.71 -1.91 -37.54
N ASP A 30 1.09 -0.99 -38.27
CA ASP A 30 0.14 -1.25 -39.34
C ASP A 30 0.72 -2.11 -40.50
N GLU A 31 2.00 -2.46 -40.46
CA GLU A 31 2.73 -3.17 -41.51
C GLU A 31 2.75 -4.69 -41.40
N LEU A 32 2.28 -5.27 -40.28
CA LEU A 32 2.18 -6.73 -40.13
C LEU A 32 0.78 -7.20 -40.51
N GLY A 33 0.59 -7.60 -41.76
CA GLY A 33 -0.65 -8.09 -42.31
C GLY A 33 -1.34 -9.14 -41.41
N GLY A 34 -2.45 -8.76 -40.78
CA GLY A 34 -3.28 -9.59 -39.91
C GLY A 34 -3.54 -9.00 -38.53
N ILE A 35 -2.99 -7.84 -38.17
CA ILE A 35 -3.23 -7.19 -36.88
C ILE A 35 -4.40 -6.21 -37.03
N SER A 36 -5.38 -6.37 -36.16
CA SER A 36 -6.59 -5.56 -36.15
C SER A 36 -6.27 -4.09 -35.90
N SER A 37 -6.68 -3.18 -36.76
CA SER A 37 -6.71 -1.74 -36.48
C SER A 37 -7.49 -1.48 -35.17
N PHE A 38 -7.28 -0.35 -34.52
CA PHE A 38 -8.11 0.06 -33.36
C PHE A 38 -9.59 -0.01 -33.67
N GLU A 39 -9.99 0.35 -34.89
CA GLU A 39 -11.34 0.24 -35.38
C GLU A 39 -11.87 -1.20 -35.29
N ASN A 40 -11.08 -2.19 -35.74
CA ASN A 40 -11.45 -3.61 -35.65
C ASN A 40 -11.50 -4.14 -34.20
N ILE A 41 -10.75 -3.51 -33.28
CA ILE A 41 -10.81 -3.86 -31.85
C ILE A 41 -12.09 -3.33 -31.25
N PHE A 42 -12.40 -2.04 -31.43
CA PHE A 42 -13.52 -1.38 -30.78
C PHE A 42 -14.88 -1.59 -31.48
N ASN A 43 -14.90 -2.21 -32.66
CA ASN A 43 -16.11 -2.75 -33.29
C ASN A 43 -16.41 -4.22 -32.88
N ASN A 44 -15.61 -4.83 -32.00
CA ASN A 44 -15.83 -6.19 -31.53
C ASN A 44 -15.98 -6.23 -30.00
N VAL A 45 -17.09 -6.81 -29.52
CA VAL A 45 -17.45 -6.84 -28.10
C VAL A 45 -16.36 -7.49 -27.23
N ASP A 46 -15.90 -8.68 -27.62
CA ASP A 46 -14.90 -9.43 -26.83
C ASP A 46 -13.55 -8.70 -26.76
N ARG A 47 -13.14 -8.09 -27.86
CA ARG A 47 -11.87 -7.34 -27.91
C ARG A 47 -11.98 -6.05 -27.11
N THR A 48 -13.10 -5.35 -27.20
CA THR A 48 -13.37 -4.13 -26.41
C THR A 48 -13.37 -4.46 -24.90
N LYS A 49 -14.07 -5.53 -24.48
CA LYS A 49 -14.09 -5.98 -23.07
C LYS A 49 -12.72 -6.43 -22.58
N LYS A 50 -11.93 -7.10 -23.43
CA LYS A 50 -10.53 -7.46 -23.12
C LYS A 50 -9.65 -6.22 -22.96
N TRP A 51 -9.78 -5.22 -23.84
CA TRP A 51 -9.06 -3.97 -23.72
C TRP A 51 -9.44 -3.23 -22.43
N TYR A 52 -10.74 -3.14 -22.13
CA TYR A 52 -11.22 -2.58 -20.87
C TYR A 52 -10.60 -3.30 -19.66
N GLY A 53 -10.59 -4.64 -19.65
CA GLY A 53 -9.93 -5.41 -18.58
C GLY A 53 -8.42 -5.13 -18.46
N GLN A 54 -7.74 -4.88 -19.60
CA GLN A 54 -6.31 -4.57 -19.61
C GLN A 54 -5.96 -3.23 -18.94
N ILE A 55 -6.89 -2.25 -18.92
CA ILE A 55 -6.69 -0.97 -18.22
C ILE A 55 -6.43 -1.19 -16.73
N PHE A 56 -6.90 -2.28 -16.13
CA PHE A 56 -6.75 -2.57 -14.69
C PHE A 56 -5.50 -3.37 -14.31
N VAL A 57 -4.65 -3.74 -15.26
CA VAL A 57 -3.52 -4.65 -14.99
C VAL A 57 -2.52 -4.06 -14.00
N ASP A 58 -2.30 -2.75 -14.06
CA ASP A 58 -1.34 -2.05 -13.20
C ASP A 58 -1.99 -1.41 -11.95
N ARG A 59 -3.20 -1.83 -11.56
CA ARG A 59 -3.76 -1.42 -10.27
C ARG A 59 -2.88 -1.95 -9.13
N PRO A 60 -2.86 -1.28 -7.96
CA PRO A 60 -2.08 -1.74 -6.82
C PRO A 60 -2.50 -3.14 -6.35
N ASP A 61 -1.51 -3.94 -5.95
CA ASP A 61 -1.73 -5.22 -5.28
C ASP A 61 -0.84 -5.28 -4.02
N TYR A 62 -1.43 -5.07 -2.85
CA TYR A 62 -0.73 -5.00 -1.58
C TYR A 62 -0.59 -6.35 -0.86
N THR A 63 -0.81 -7.48 -1.55
CA THR A 63 -0.61 -8.82 -0.97
C THR A 63 0.87 -9.13 -0.76
N ASN A 64 1.72 -8.72 -1.68
CA ASN A 64 3.14 -9.04 -1.66
C ASN A 64 3.94 -7.97 -0.90
N VAL A 65 4.13 -8.18 0.40
CA VAL A 65 5.02 -7.37 1.27
C VAL A 65 6.46 -7.90 1.31
N TRP A 66 6.71 -9.11 0.80
CA TRP A 66 8.03 -9.73 0.79
C TRP A 66 8.95 -9.14 -0.28
N GLY A 67 8.43 -8.84 -1.46
CA GLY A 67 9.21 -8.35 -2.59
C GLY A 67 9.60 -6.88 -2.46
N ALA A 68 10.88 -6.57 -2.69
CA ALA A 68 11.43 -5.21 -2.62
C ALA A 68 11.38 -4.45 -3.96
N THR A 69 11.00 -5.11 -5.06
CA THR A 69 11.13 -4.56 -6.42
C THR A 69 9.81 -4.40 -7.18
N ASN A 70 8.69 -4.70 -6.54
CA ASN A 70 7.36 -4.52 -7.13
C ASN A 70 6.78 -3.15 -6.78
N ALA A 71 6.95 -2.18 -7.67
CA ALA A 71 6.51 -0.80 -7.46
C ALA A 71 4.99 -0.63 -7.27
N MET A 72 4.16 -1.49 -7.86
CA MET A 72 2.70 -1.50 -7.70
C MET A 72 2.22 -2.47 -6.63
N GLY A 73 3.12 -3.23 -6.03
CA GLY A 73 2.88 -4.05 -4.85
C GLY A 73 3.24 -3.32 -3.56
N ASN A 74 3.43 -4.08 -2.49
CA ASN A 74 3.70 -3.56 -1.14
C ASN A 74 5.20 -3.59 -0.76
N ALA A 75 6.09 -3.26 -1.68
CA ALA A 75 7.52 -3.09 -1.40
C ALA A 75 7.76 -1.99 -0.34
N TRP A 76 6.89 -1.00 -0.29
CA TRP A 76 7.00 0.20 0.55
C TRP A 76 6.94 -0.07 2.05
N THR A 77 6.25 -1.14 2.48
CA THR A 77 6.28 -1.60 3.88
C THR A 77 7.70 -1.92 4.34
N GLY A 78 8.52 -2.54 3.50
CA GLY A 78 9.93 -2.83 3.82
C GLY A 78 10.86 -1.62 3.71
N TYR A 79 10.48 -0.59 2.95
CA TYR A 79 11.17 0.70 2.95
C TYR A 79 10.83 1.55 4.18
N ALA A 80 9.69 1.30 4.85
CA ALA A 80 9.33 1.91 6.13
C ALA A 80 10.03 1.24 7.32
N ASP A 81 9.75 1.74 8.53
CA ASP A 81 10.20 1.20 9.80
C ASP A 81 9.28 0.08 10.35
N GLU A 82 8.75 -0.79 9.45
CA GLU A 82 7.75 -1.79 9.80
C GLU A 82 8.28 -3.24 9.71
N ILE A 83 8.88 -3.60 8.58
CA ILE A 83 9.32 -4.96 8.34
C ILE A 83 10.75 -5.03 7.79
N TYR A 84 11.30 -6.23 7.85
CA TYR A 84 12.55 -6.61 7.23
C TYR A 84 12.37 -7.91 6.44
N THR A 85 12.93 -7.97 5.24
CA THR A 85 13.01 -9.18 4.42
C THR A 85 14.38 -9.28 3.75
N ARG A 86 14.76 -10.47 3.30
CA ARG A 86 16.03 -10.66 2.56
C ARG A 86 16.06 -9.87 1.27
N GLU A 87 14.92 -9.69 0.61
CA GLU A 87 14.80 -8.87 -0.59
C GLU A 87 15.05 -7.38 -0.28
N HIS A 88 14.49 -6.86 0.82
CA HIS A 88 14.75 -5.48 1.25
C HIS A 88 16.19 -5.27 1.71
N LEU A 89 16.85 -6.29 2.27
CA LEU A 89 18.29 -6.22 2.54
C LEU A 89 19.11 -6.01 1.27
N LYS A 90 18.74 -6.70 0.20
CA LYS A 90 19.47 -6.69 -1.07
C LYS A 90 19.15 -5.46 -1.92
N TYR A 91 17.88 -5.11 -2.05
CA TYR A 91 17.36 -4.10 -2.99
C TYR A 91 16.79 -2.86 -2.30
N GLY A 92 16.37 -2.95 -1.04
CA GLY A 92 15.62 -1.95 -0.30
C GLY A 92 16.43 -0.80 0.31
N LYS A 93 17.70 -0.62 -0.11
CA LYS A 93 18.52 0.50 0.39
C LYS A 93 18.25 1.76 -0.43
N TYR A 94 17.92 2.88 0.21
CA TYR A 94 17.75 4.17 -0.46
C TYR A 94 19.01 4.60 -1.23
N SER A 95 20.20 4.20 -0.74
CA SER A 95 21.47 4.43 -1.43
C SER A 95 21.58 3.71 -2.78
N ASN A 96 20.75 2.70 -3.04
CA ASN A 96 20.69 2.00 -4.32
C ASN A 96 19.78 2.71 -5.34
N TRP A 97 18.97 3.68 -4.88
CA TRP A 97 18.10 4.42 -5.79
C TRP A 97 18.93 5.33 -6.67
N ASN A 98 18.70 5.23 -7.94
CA ASN A 98 19.27 6.14 -8.93
C ASN A 98 18.44 6.11 -10.22
N SER A 99 18.62 7.10 -11.07
CA SER A 99 17.84 7.26 -12.31
C SER A 99 18.12 6.19 -13.37
N SER A 100 19.23 5.45 -13.24
CA SER A 100 19.62 4.41 -14.22
C SER A 100 19.15 3.00 -13.82
N LEU A 101 18.77 2.77 -12.55
CA LEU A 101 18.26 1.49 -12.07
C LEU A 101 16.74 1.48 -12.08
N SER A 102 16.16 0.40 -12.59
CA SER A 102 14.72 0.24 -12.77
C SER A 102 13.97 -0.33 -11.54
N TYR A 103 14.64 -0.42 -10.38
CA TYR A 103 13.95 -0.92 -9.18
C TYR A 103 12.85 0.05 -8.75
N ASN A 104 11.63 -0.48 -8.61
CA ASN A 104 10.45 0.25 -8.17
C ASN A 104 10.02 1.46 -9.02
N HIS A 105 10.59 1.68 -10.19
CA HIS A 105 10.10 2.72 -11.09
C HIS A 105 8.67 2.43 -11.55
N ARG A 106 7.78 3.43 -11.36
CA ARG A 106 6.40 3.40 -11.86
C ARG A 106 6.25 4.09 -13.22
N TRP A 107 7.20 4.92 -13.63
CA TRP A 107 7.09 5.89 -14.73
C TRP A 107 6.61 5.27 -16.04
N SER A 108 7.47 4.54 -16.71
CA SER A 108 7.18 4.01 -18.06
C SER A 108 5.97 3.06 -18.05
N ARG A 109 5.83 2.25 -16.99
CA ARG A 109 4.72 1.31 -16.84
C ARG A 109 3.39 2.04 -16.71
N LEU A 110 3.30 3.05 -15.85
CA LEU A 110 2.04 3.76 -15.62
C LEU A 110 1.67 4.67 -16.80
N TYR A 111 2.66 5.30 -17.48
CA TYR A 111 2.35 6.04 -18.70
C TYR A 111 1.89 5.12 -19.84
N ALA A 112 2.38 3.88 -19.92
CA ALA A 112 1.83 2.88 -20.85
C ALA A 112 0.35 2.57 -20.51
N SER A 113 0.01 2.39 -19.24
CA SER A 113 -1.37 2.14 -18.80
C SER A 113 -2.28 3.37 -18.96
N ILE A 114 -1.76 4.58 -18.78
CA ILE A 114 -2.44 5.85 -19.10
C ILE A 114 -2.76 5.90 -20.60
N ARG A 115 -1.81 5.53 -21.47
CA ARG A 115 -2.05 5.45 -22.92
C ARG A 115 -3.15 4.46 -23.26
N GLN A 116 -3.20 3.28 -22.61
CA GLN A 116 -4.27 2.31 -22.80
C GLN A 116 -5.65 2.89 -22.44
N ALA A 117 -5.73 3.61 -21.32
CA ALA A 117 -6.95 4.29 -20.89
C ALA A 117 -7.36 5.39 -21.87
N ASN A 118 -6.40 6.21 -22.35
CA ASN A 118 -6.69 7.28 -23.32
C ASN A 118 -7.23 6.73 -24.65
N ILE A 119 -6.59 5.69 -25.21
CA ILE A 119 -7.07 5.04 -26.44
C ILE A 119 -8.50 4.51 -26.25
N PHE A 120 -8.80 3.88 -25.11
CA PHE A 120 -10.14 3.41 -24.80
C PHE A 120 -11.16 4.56 -24.73
N LEU A 121 -10.83 5.64 -24.04
CA LEU A 121 -11.68 6.82 -23.90
C LEU A 121 -12.01 7.48 -25.24
N GLU A 122 -11.04 7.51 -26.16
CA GLU A 122 -11.16 8.10 -27.50
C GLU A 122 -11.90 7.20 -28.48
N MET A 123 -11.62 5.89 -28.47
CA MET A 123 -12.03 4.98 -29.54
C MET A 123 -13.23 4.10 -29.18
N ALA A 124 -13.42 3.74 -27.89
CA ALA A 124 -14.48 2.85 -27.49
C ALA A 124 -15.87 3.54 -27.63
N HIS A 125 -16.84 2.77 -28.11
CA HIS A 125 -18.22 3.21 -28.33
C HIS A 125 -19.19 2.04 -28.10
N PRO A 126 -20.49 2.30 -27.91
CA PRO A 126 -21.49 1.24 -27.85
C PRO A 126 -21.45 0.36 -29.10
N ILE A 127 -21.72 -0.92 -28.94
CA ILE A 127 -21.69 -1.90 -30.04
C ILE A 127 -23.06 -2.59 -30.09
N ASP A 128 -23.76 -2.44 -31.22
CA ASP A 128 -25.00 -3.15 -31.47
C ASP A 128 -24.72 -4.63 -31.78
N GLY A 129 -25.50 -5.53 -31.19
CA GLY A 129 -25.32 -6.96 -31.39
C GLY A 129 -25.77 -7.40 -32.77
N GLU A 130 -24.96 -8.19 -33.48
CA GLU A 130 -25.42 -8.90 -34.68
C GLU A 130 -26.40 -10.02 -34.29
N GLY A 131 -27.58 -10.06 -34.95
CA GLY A 131 -28.56 -11.11 -34.77
C GLY A 131 -29.39 -11.07 -33.47
N GLY A 132 -29.38 -9.98 -32.72
CA GLY A 132 -30.22 -9.75 -31.53
C GLY A 132 -29.80 -10.52 -30.28
N SER A 133 -28.57 -11.03 -30.21
CA SER A 133 -28.00 -11.67 -29.02
C SER A 133 -27.43 -10.64 -28.04
N ASP A 134 -27.94 -10.62 -26.80
CA ASP A 134 -27.42 -9.73 -25.71
C ASP A 134 -25.95 -9.97 -25.39
N ALA A 135 -25.41 -11.16 -25.66
CA ALA A 135 -24.02 -11.50 -25.43
C ALA A 135 -23.05 -10.80 -26.40
N GLN A 136 -23.56 -10.23 -27.50
CA GLN A 136 -22.76 -9.64 -28.57
C GLN A 136 -22.92 -8.11 -28.63
N LYS A 137 -23.44 -7.46 -27.60
CA LYS A 137 -23.62 -6.00 -27.54
C LYS A 137 -22.89 -5.37 -26.35
N ILE A 138 -22.59 -4.10 -26.45
CA ILE A 138 -22.23 -3.20 -25.36
C ILE A 138 -23.20 -2.02 -25.45
N THR A 139 -24.07 -1.87 -24.45
CA THR A 139 -25.05 -0.80 -24.43
C THR A 139 -24.41 0.56 -24.16
N GLU A 140 -25.15 1.66 -24.42
CA GLU A 140 -24.70 3.01 -24.07
C GLU A 140 -24.42 3.13 -22.55
N GLU A 141 -25.29 2.56 -21.71
CA GLU A 141 -25.15 2.58 -20.26
C GLU A 141 -23.89 1.81 -19.81
N GLU A 142 -23.65 0.59 -20.36
CA GLU A 142 -22.40 -0.14 -20.10
C GLU A 142 -21.17 0.66 -20.53
N MET A 143 -21.21 1.28 -21.71
CA MET A 143 -20.09 2.06 -22.23
C MET A 143 -19.84 3.30 -21.39
N MET A 144 -20.87 3.98 -20.88
CA MET A 144 -20.71 5.09 -19.93
C MET A 144 -19.95 4.65 -18.69
N VAL A 145 -20.34 3.53 -18.06
CA VAL A 145 -19.64 2.99 -16.89
C VAL A 145 -18.20 2.57 -17.23
N TYR A 146 -17.97 1.93 -18.39
CA TYR A 146 -16.63 1.55 -18.82
C TYR A 146 -15.73 2.77 -19.03
N LYS A 147 -16.24 3.84 -19.64
CA LYS A 147 -15.51 5.10 -19.82
C LYS A 147 -15.27 5.81 -18.49
N ALA A 148 -16.23 5.84 -17.58
CA ALA A 148 -16.04 6.38 -16.23
C ALA A 148 -14.92 5.63 -15.48
N ASN A 149 -14.92 4.31 -15.53
CA ASN A 149 -13.88 3.48 -14.91
C ASN A 149 -12.52 3.65 -15.61
N ALA A 150 -12.46 3.78 -16.93
CA ALA A 150 -11.22 4.05 -17.66
C ALA A 150 -10.64 5.41 -17.29
N ARG A 151 -11.49 6.43 -17.16
CA ARG A 151 -11.13 7.78 -16.70
C ARG A 151 -10.61 7.73 -15.25
N PHE A 152 -11.31 7.01 -14.36
CA PHE A 152 -10.87 6.76 -12.99
C PHE A 152 -9.48 6.12 -12.95
N MET A 153 -9.24 5.04 -13.71
CA MET A 153 -7.94 4.37 -13.73
C MET A 153 -6.83 5.27 -14.29
N ARG A 154 -7.13 6.08 -15.32
CA ARG A 154 -6.20 7.10 -15.81
C ARG A 154 -5.79 8.08 -14.71
N ALA A 155 -6.75 8.58 -13.94
CA ALA A 155 -6.49 9.46 -12.79
C ALA A 155 -5.70 8.73 -11.68
N VAL A 156 -6.05 7.48 -11.35
CA VAL A 156 -5.32 6.65 -10.37
C VAL A 156 -3.85 6.47 -10.77
N TYR A 157 -3.56 6.23 -12.04
CA TYR A 157 -2.18 6.07 -12.50
C TYR A 157 -1.39 7.38 -12.42
N HIS A 158 -1.99 8.52 -12.74
CA HIS A 158 -1.37 9.83 -12.52
C HIS A 158 -1.19 10.13 -11.02
N TYR A 159 -2.15 9.73 -10.16
CA TYR A 159 -2.01 9.86 -8.71
C TYR A 159 -0.78 9.10 -8.20
N TYR A 160 -0.56 7.85 -8.62
CA TYR A 160 0.61 7.07 -8.21
C TYR A 160 1.94 7.59 -8.79
N LEU A 161 1.90 8.24 -9.95
CA LEU A 161 3.05 8.98 -10.47
C LEU A 161 3.32 10.22 -9.60
N PHE A 162 2.27 10.99 -9.29
CA PHE A 162 2.37 12.17 -8.42
C PHE A 162 2.88 11.80 -7.01
N GLU A 163 2.31 10.78 -6.38
CA GLU A 163 2.72 10.30 -5.06
C GLU A 163 4.23 10.00 -4.98
N MET A 164 4.79 9.46 -6.06
CA MET A 164 6.18 9.00 -6.10
C MET A 164 7.17 10.04 -6.63
N TYR A 165 6.77 10.80 -7.65
CA TYR A 165 7.68 11.72 -8.36
C TYR A 165 7.39 13.21 -8.13
N GLY A 166 6.29 13.54 -7.45
CA GLY A 166 5.82 14.92 -7.27
C GLY A 166 5.23 15.51 -8.55
N PRO A 167 5.70 16.68 -9.01
CA PRO A 167 5.32 17.24 -10.30
C PRO A 167 5.55 16.26 -11.45
N ILE A 168 4.57 16.08 -12.34
CA ILE A 168 4.62 15.13 -13.47
C ILE A 168 3.96 15.72 -14.72
N PRO A 169 4.29 15.24 -15.92
CA PRO A 169 3.48 15.52 -17.10
C PRO A 169 2.07 14.95 -16.99
N ILE A 170 1.06 15.74 -17.30
CA ILE A 170 -0.33 15.28 -17.47
C ILE A 170 -0.51 14.80 -18.90
N VAL A 171 -0.96 13.53 -19.07
CA VAL A 171 -1.19 12.91 -20.38
C VAL A 171 -2.65 12.48 -20.45
N ASP A 172 -3.50 13.35 -20.98
CA ASP A 172 -4.97 13.22 -21.01
C ASP A 172 -5.53 12.72 -22.35
N LYS A 173 -4.65 12.50 -23.34
CA LYS A 173 -4.99 11.96 -24.66
C LYS A 173 -3.93 10.99 -25.20
N SER A 174 -4.27 10.22 -26.23
CA SER A 174 -3.31 9.38 -26.91
C SER A 174 -2.42 10.18 -27.87
N TYR A 175 -1.19 9.72 -28.04
CA TYR A 175 -0.23 10.24 -29.00
C TYR A 175 0.26 9.12 -29.92
N THR A 176 0.52 9.45 -31.18
CA THR A 176 1.24 8.59 -32.12
C THR A 176 2.73 8.91 -32.07
N LEU A 177 3.57 8.04 -32.64
CA LEU A 177 5.01 8.30 -32.72
C LEU A 177 5.35 9.57 -33.51
N ASP A 178 4.52 9.91 -34.51
CA ASP A 178 4.74 11.09 -35.37
C ASP A 178 4.35 12.42 -34.72
N ASN A 179 3.54 12.37 -33.66
CA ASN A 179 3.05 13.58 -32.96
C ASN A 179 3.28 13.54 -31.43
N LEU A 180 4.23 12.72 -30.97
CA LEU A 180 4.58 12.65 -29.55
C LEU A 180 5.24 13.99 -29.14
N PRO A 181 4.59 14.78 -28.27
CA PRO A 181 5.19 16.04 -27.82
C PRO A 181 6.31 15.76 -26.82
N ASP A 182 7.26 16.68 -26.74
CA ASP A 182 8.21 16.74 -25.65
C ASP A 182 7.53 17.43 -24.46
N LEU A 183 7.12 16.62 -23.46
CA LEU A 183 6.25 17.07 -22.38
C LEU A 183 7.06 17.59 -21.19
N GLU A 184 6.76 18.82 -20.80
CA GLU A 184 7.21 19.41 -19.55
C GLU A 184 6.42 18.83 -18.36
N ARG A 185 6.98 19.00 -17.17
CA ARG A 185 6.28 18.64 -15.92
C ARG A 185 5.22 19.72 -15.62
N ASN A 186 4.04 19.28 -15.27
CA ASN A 186 3.03 20.12 -14.64
C ASN A 186 3.38 20.33 -13.17
N SER A 187 3.11 21.51 -12.62
CA SER A 187 3.33 21.81 -11.20
C SER A 187 2.45 20.95 -10.31
N VAL A 188 2.81 20.82 -9.03
CA VAL A 188 1.96 20.16 -8.02
C VAL A 188 0.53 20.68 -8.05
N THR A 189 0.35 22.00 -8.16
CA THR A 189 -0.99 22.61 -8.19
C THR A 189 -1.77 22.20 -9.45
N GLU A 190 -1.14 22.21 -10.62
CA GLU A 190 -1.78 21.78 -11.86
C GLU A 190 -2.17 20.31 -11.83
N VAL A 191 -1.27 19.43 -11.34
CA VAL A 191 -1.54 18.00 -11.22
C VAL A 191 -2.69 17.73 -10.25
N VAL A 192 -2.69 18.37 -9.08
CA VAL A 192 -3.73 18.20 -8.05
C VAL A 192 -5.09 18.67 -8.57
N ASN A 193 -5.15 19.84 -9.21
CA ASN A 193 -6.41 20.38 -9.75
C ASN A 193 -6.95 19.51 -10.89
N TRP A 194 -6.08 19.01 -11.76
CA TRP A 194 -6.48 18.10 -12.83
C TRP A 194 -7.01 16.77 -12.29
N LEU A 195 -6.33 16.18 -11.31
CA LEU A 195 -6.76 14.94 -10.66
C LEU A 195 -8.10 15.13 -9.92
N ASP A 196 -8.29 16.25 -9.21
CA ASP A 196 -9.56 16.58 -8.53
C ASP A 196 -10.72 16.58 -9.54
N ALA A 197 -10.54 17.28 -10.66
CA ALA A 197 -11.54 17.34 -11.73
C ALA A 197 -11.80 15.97 -12.40
N GLU A 198 -10.77 15.16 -12.60
CA GLU A 198 -10.91 13.82 -13.17
C GLU A 198 -11.70 12.87 -12.24
N PHE A 199 -11.37 12.86 -10.93
CA PHE A 199 -12.11 12.07 -9.96
C PHE A 199 -13.56 12.56 -9.81
N GLU A 200 -13.80 13.87 -9.81
CA GLU A 200 -15.15 14.42 -9.73
C GLU A 200 -16.00 14.04 -10.96
N ALA A 201 -15.42 14.13 -12.15
CA ALA A 201 -16.13 13.83 -13.37
C ALA A 201 -16.47 12.34 -13.53
N CYS A 202 -15.56 11.42 -13.15
CA CYS A 202 -15.85 9.98 -13.28
C CYS A 202 -16.92 9.49 -12.29
N MET A 203 -17.08 10.15 -11.12
CA MET A 203 -18.06 9.76 -10.10
C MET A 203 -19.53 9.79 -10.60
N GLN A 204 -19.83 10.55 -11.65
CA GLN A 204 -21.20 10.72 -12.15
C GLN A 204 -21.75 9.42 -12.73
N ASP A 205 -20.92 8.68 -13.45
CA ASP A 205 -21.30 7.49 -14.21
C ASP A 205 -20.75 6.17 -13.62
N MET A 206 -20.04 6.25 -12.48
CA MET A 206 -19.59 5.05 -11.77
C MET A 206 -20.71 4.41 -10.94
N TYR A 207 -20.62 3.10 -10.73
CA TYR A 207 -21.53 2.41 -9.83
C TYR A 207 -21.51 3.03 -8.43
N GLN A 208 -22.72 3.25 -7.86
CA GLN A 208 -22.90 3.88 -6.55
C GLN A 208 -22.69 2.91 -5.40
N GLU A 209 -23.08 1.64 -5.61
CA GLU A 209 -23.09 0.62 -4.59
C GLU A 209 -21.76 -0.14 -4.56
N SER A 210 -21.38 -0.59 -3.37
CA SER A 210 -20.31 -1.57 -3.20
C SER A 210 -20.84 -2.95 -3.57
N TYR A 211 -20.23 -3.60 -4.57
CA TYR A 211 -20.65 -4.93 -5.05
C TYR A 211 -19.95 -6.08 -4.32
N PHE A 212 -19.60 -5.91 -3.03
CA PHE A 212 -18.89 -6.95 -2.27
C PHE A 212 -19.67 -8.25 -2.12
N ASP A 213 -21.00 -8.25 -2.27
CA ASP A 213 -21.84 -9.45 -2.27
C ASP A 213 -21.93 -10.13 -3.65
N ASN A 214 -21.45 -9.49 -4.72
CA ASN A 214 -21.45 -10.00 -6.08
C ASN A 214 -20.02 -10.30 -6.54
N ASP A 215 -19.67 -11.59 -6.64
CA ASP A 215 -18.32 -12.03 -7.02
C ASP A 215 -17.86 -11.51 -8.39
N GLN A 216 -18.76 -11.30 -9.33
CA GLN A 216 -18.44 -10.80 -10.67
C GLN A 216 -18.09 -9.31 -10.66
N MET A 217 -18.57 -8.57 -9.68
CA MET A 217 -18.36 -7.13 -9.56
C MET A 217 -17.25 -6.77 -8.56
N ARG A 218 -16.72 -7.76 -7.82
CA ARG A 218 -15.61 -7.54 -6.89
C ARG A 218 -14.39 -6.98 -7.63
N GLY A 219 -13.82 -5.91 -7.09
CA GLY A 219 -12.67 -5.22 -7.67
C GLY A 219 -13.00 -4.19 -8.75
N VAL A 220 -14.25 -4.10 -9.21
CA VAL A 220 -14.71 -2.96 -10.03
C VAL A 220 -14.75 -1.72 -9.13
N PRO A 221 -14.11 -0.60 -9.52
CA PRO A 221 -14.17 0.61 -8.71
C PRO A 221 -15.57 1.23 -8.74
N THR A 222 -15.97 1.79 -7.60
CA THR A 222 -17.26 2.47 -7.43
C THR A 222 -17.03 3.96 -7.14
N LYS A 223 -18.10 4.73 -7.10
CA LYS A 223 -18.09 6.15 -6.69
C LYS A 223 -17.32 6.34 -5.37
N GLY A 224 -17.51 5.45 -4.40
CA GLY A 224 -16.79 5.51 -3.12
C GLY A 224 -15.27 5.43 -3.29
N ALA A 225 -14.77 4.63 -4.23
CA ALA A 225 -13.34 4.56 -4.53
C ALA A 225 -12.81 5.87 -5.12
N ALA A 226 -13.57 6.51 -6.01
CA ALA A 226 -13.19 7.80 -6.59
C ALA A 226 -13.20 8.93 -5.54
N MET A 227 -14.21 8.97 -4.67
CA MET A 227 -14.26 9.91 -3.54
C MET A 227 -13.09 9.71 -2.59
N ALA A 228 -12.71 8.46 -2.30
CA ALA A 228 -11.58 8.11 -1.46
C ALA A 228 -10.24 8.61 -2.06
N TYR A 229 -10.00 8.39 -3.36
CA TYR A 229 -8.81 8.95 -4.02
C TYR A 229 -8.79 10.47 -4.03
N ARG A 230 -9.94 11.11 -4.31
CA ARG A 230 -10.08 12.58 -4.28
C ARG A 230 -9.73 13.14 -2.89
N ALA A 231 -10.27 12.55 -1.83
CA ALA A 231 -9.97 12.95 -0.45
C ALA A 231 -8.48 12.76 -0.12
N LYS A 232 -7.90 11.60 -0.45
CA LYS A 232 -6.48 11.31 -0.21
C LYS A 232 -5.56 12.24 -1.02
N LEU A 233 -5.92 12.59 -2.24
CA LEU A 233 -5.20 13.56 -3.07
C LEU A 233 -5.05 14.91 -2.35
N TRP A 234 -6.14 15.43 -1.78
CA TRP A 234 -6.10 16.71 -1.07
C TRP A 234 -5.36 16.62 0.26
N VAL A 235 -5.40 15.47 0.97
CA VAL A 235 -4.53 15.22 2.13
C VAL A 235 -3.05 15.31 1.74
N TYR A 236 -2.66 14.73 0.61
CA TYR A 236 -1.29 14.84 0.10
C TYR A 236 -0.94 16.27 -0.27
N ALA A 237 -1.81 16.96 -1.00
CA ALA A 237 -1.61 18.36 -1.39
C ALA A 237 -1.48 19.30 -0.18
N ALA A 238 -2.21 19.02 0.91
CA ALA A 238 -2.15 19.76 2.17
C ALA A 238 -0.93 19.41 3.05
N SER A 239 -0.28 18.27 2.80
CA SER A 239 0.84 17.78 3.61
C SER A 239 2.14 18.53 3.33
N PRO A 240 3.07 18.61 4.31
CA PRO A 240 4.30 19.41 4.21
C PRO A 240 5.14 19.18 2.95
N LEU A 241 5.22 17.97 2.42
CA LEU A 241 5.97 17.67 1.19
C LEU A 241 5.44 18.44 -0.04
N PHE A 242 4.10 18.67 -0.11
CA PHE A 242 3.44 19.20 -1.30
C PHE A 242 2.76 20.57 -1.12
N ASN A 243 2.72 21.09 0.10
CA ASN A 243 2.04 22.36 0.38
C ASN A 243 2.91 23.60 0.30
N GLY A 244 4.18 23.44 -0.10
CA GLY A 244 5.18 24.52 -0.15
C GLY A 244 6.11 24.59 1.06
N SER A 245 5.95 23.71 2.05
CA SER A 245 6.83 23.66 3.23
C SER A 245 8.15 22.91 3.01
N TRP A 246 8.29 22.19 1.90
CA TRP A 246 9.51 21.42 1.57
C TRP A 246 10.56 22.32 0.91
N GLU A 247 11.43 22.91 1.71
CA GLU A 247 12.46 23.86 1.25
C GLU A 247 13.40 23.28 0.19
N TYR A 248 13.80 22.00 0.31
CA TYR A 248 14.71 21.35 -0.63
C TYR A 248 14.11 21.25 -2.05
N GLY A 249 12.79 21.13 -2.18
CA GLY A 249 12.07 21.09 -3.47
C GLY A 249 11.67 22.47 -4.01
N SER A 250 11.74 23.52 -3.22
CA SER A 250 11.22 24.85 -3.57
C SER A 250 11.90 25.49 -4.79
N GLY A 251 13.15 25.11 -5.06
CA GLY A 251 13.93 25.59 -6.19
C GLY A 251 13.71 24.81 -7.51
N LEU A 252 12.85 23.79 -7.52
CA LEU A 252 12.59 23.01 -8.73
C LEU A 252 11.72 23.79 -9.72
N VAL A 253 12.27 24.04 -10.89
CA VAL A 253 11.63 24.80 -11.97
C VAL A 253 11.78 24.05 -13.30
N ASN A 254 10.84 24.24 -14.22
CA ASN A 254 10.99 23.86 -15.63
C ASN A 254 12.02 24.75 -16.34
N VAL A 255 12.40 24.37 -17.55
CA VAL A 255 13.39 25.14 -18.35
C VAL A 255 12.93 26.56 -18.70
N ASP A 256 11.62 26.80 -18.72
CA ASP A 256 10.99 28.13 -18.92
C ASP A 256 10.93 28.98 -17.63
N GLY A 257 11.39 28.42 -16.48
CA GLY A 257 11.39 29.08 -15.18
C GLY A 257 10.09 28.88 -14.39
N LYS A 258 9.11 28.12 -14.88
CA LYS A 258 7.88 27.81 -14.14
C LYS A 258 8.19 27.00 -12.88
N LYS A 259 7.76 27.52 -11.72
CA LYS A 259 7.88 26.80 -10.44
C LYS A 259 7.04 25.53 -10.43
N LEU A 260 7.59 24.44 -9.96
CA LEU A 260 6.93 23.14 -9.89
C LEU A 260 6.29 22.84 -8.53
N PHE A 261 6.77 23.47 -7.47
CA PHE A 261 6.14 23.41 -6.14
C PHE A 261 5.41 24.72 -5.82
N PRO A 262 4.28 24.65 -5.08
CA PRO A 262 3.53 25.84 -4.69
C PRO A 262 4.27 26.64 -3.62
N ASP A 263 3.84 27.89 -3.43
CA ASP A 263 4.23 28.68 -2.28
C ASP A 263 3.41 28.23 -1.05
N VAL A 264 4.00 28.34 0.15
CA VAL A 264 3.40 27.91 1.43
C VAL A 264 2.12 28.71 1.79
N SER A 265 1.92 29.86 1.19
CA SER A 265 0.73 30.71 1.38
C SER A 265 -0.59 30.00 1.01
N SER A 266 -0.56 28.96 0.17
CA SER A 266 -1.73 28.18 -0.21
C SER A 266 -2.03 27.00 0.73
N LYS A 267 -1.30 26.86 1.85
CA LYS A 267 -1.40 25.71 2.75
C LYS A 267 -2.81 25.57 3.36
N ASP A 268 -3.34 26.64 3.91
CA ASP A 268 -4.61 26.61 4.65
C ASP A 268 -5.79 26.29 3.70
N GLU A 269 -5.81 26.85 2.49
CA GLU A 269 -6.80 26.52 1.46
C GLU A 269 -6.79 25.01 1.12
N LYS A 270 -5.60 24.40 1.02
CA LYS A 270 -5.48 22.96 0.76
C LYS A 270 -5.97 22.11 1.93
N ILE A 271 -5.72 22.54 3.18
CA ILE A 271 -6.25 21.89 4.37
C ILE A 271 -7.78 21.95 4.37
N ASP A 272 -8.37 23.11 4.09
CA ASP A 272 -9.82 23.30 4.01
C ASP A 272 -10.44 22.40 2.94
N LYS A 273 -9.80 22.30 1.78
CA LYS A 273 -10.26 21.41 0.70
C LYS A 273 -10.14 19.93 1.10
N ALA A 274 -9.07 19.52 1.77
CA ALA A 274 -8.90 18.17 2.28
C ALA A 274 -9.99 17.79 3.29
N VAL A 275 -10.27 18.68 4.25
CA VAL A 275 -11.35 18.50 5.23
C VAL A 275 -12.71 18.38 4.52
N THR A 276 -12.98 19.22 3.53
CA THR A 276 -14.22 19.18 2.75
C THR A 276 -14.39 17.85 2.02
N CYS A 277 -13.38 17.40 1.27
CA CYS A 277 -13.46 16.13 0.52
C CYS A 277 -13.55 14.90 1.44
N LEU A 278 -12.86 14.92 2.58
CA LEU A 278 -12.96 13.86 3.58
C LEU A 278 -14.35 13.82 4.22
N LYS A 279 -14.92 14.97 4.56
CA LYS A 279 -16.28 15.07 5.11
C LYS A 279 -17.32 14.54 4.11
N GLU A 280 -17.26 14.97 2.86
CA GLU A 280 -18.15 14.48 1.78
C GLU A 280 -18.06 12.95 1.65
N PHE A 281 -16.85 12.40 1.69
CA PHE A 281 -16.65 10.95 1.63
C PHE A 281 -17.23 10.23 2.86
N ILE A 282 -17.01 10.75 4.07
CA ILE A 282 -17.48 10.14 5.32
C ILE A 282 -19.02 10.18 5.38
N GLU A 283 -19.64 11.29 5.02
CA GLU A 283 -21.10 11.40 4.94
C GLU A 283 -21.67 10.39 3.93
N TYR A 284 -21.02 10.23 2.77
CA TYR A 284 -21.39 9.21 1.78
C TYR A 284 -21.24 7.79 2.34
N ALA A 285 -20.15 7.50 3.06
CA ALA A 285 -19.86 6.20 3.65
C ALA A 285 -20.87 5.84 4.76
N GLU A 286 -21.11 6.76 5.70
CA GLU A 286 -21.98 6.56 6.86
C GLU A 286 -23.48 6.58 6.50
N ALA A 287 -23.85 6.96 5.30
CA ALA A 287 -25.20 6.76 4.75
C ALA A 287 -25.55 5.27 4.48
N GLY A 288 -24.84 4.33 5.13
CA GLY A 288 -25.07 2.89 5.09
C GLY A 288 -24.26 2.12 4.06
N ARG A 289 -23.38 2.78 3.30
CA ARG A 289 -22.57 2.15 2.25
C ARG A 289 -21.36 1.44 2.81
N TYR A 290 -20.67 2.06 3.77
CA TYR A 290 -19.49 1.48 4.43
C TYR A 290 -19.66 1.51 5.94
N ALA A 291 -19.02 0.56 6.64
CA ALA A 291 -19.00 0.50 8.10
C ALA A 291 -17.76 -0.28 8.56
N LEU A 292 -17.20 0.09 9.70
CA LEU A 292 -16.16 -0.71 10.34
C LEU A 292 -16.68 -2.12 10.64
N VAL A 293 -15.84 -3.13 10.46
CA VAL A 293 -16.15 -4.49 10.93
C VAL A 293 -16.15 -4.47 12.46
N ASN A 294 -17.33 -4.58 13.06
CA ASN A 294 -17.51 -4.48 14.52
C ASN A 294 -18.70 -5.34 14.97
N THR A 295 -18.42 -6.57 15.43
CA THR A 295 -19.40 -7.52 15.98
C THR A 295 -19.40 -7.50 17.52
N GLY A 296 -18.54 -6.69 18.13
CA GLY A 296 -18.31 -6.66 19.58
C GLY A 296 -17.23 -7.65 20.05
N ASN A 297 -16.55 -8.34 19.13
CA ASN A 297 -15.38 -9.16 19.43
C ASN A 297 -14.15 -8.63 18.67
N PRO A 298 -13.40 -7.69 19.25
CA PRO A 298 -12.30 -7.02 18.55
C PRO A 298 -11.27 -7.95 17.91
N SER A 299 -10.93 -9.07 18.57
CA SER A 299 -9.95 -10.01 18.04
C SER A 299 -10.43 -10.74 16.78
N GLU A 300 -11.72 -11.12 16.73
CA GLU A 300 -12.31 -11.76 15.56
C GLU A 300 -12.63 -10.73 14.46
N ASP A 301 -13.06 -9.54 14.83
CA ASP A 301 -13.34 -8.46 13.88
C ASP A 301 -12.06 -8.06 13.11
N LEU A 302 -10.95 -7.87 13.82
CA LEU A 302 -9.64 -7.56 13.24
C LEU A 302 -9.08 -8.69 12.37
N TYR A 303 -9.36 -9.94 12.72
CA TYR A 303 -9.01 -11.07 11.88
C TYR A 303 -9.88 -11.12 10.62
N ASN A 304 -11.20 -11.09 10.77
CA ASN A 304 -12.17 -11.27 9.68
C ASN A 304 -12.12 -10.12 8.67
N LEU A 305 -11.75 -8.91 9.08
CA LEU A 305 -11.54 -7.75 8.21
C LEU A 305 -10.74 -8.10 6.94
N PHE A 306 -9.72 -8.95 7.08
CA PHE A 306 -8.81 -9.28 5.97
C PHE A 306 -9.11 -10.64 5.30
N GLN A 307 -10.09 -11.41 5.79
CA GLN A 307 -10.33 -12.76 5.29
C GLN A 307 -11.34 -12.82 4.14
N GLU A 308 -12.28 -11.88 4.11
CA GLU A 308 -13.39 -11.86 3.16
C GLU A 308 -13.79 -10.42 2.81
N TYR A 309 -14.51 -10.23 1.70
CA TYR A 309 -15.10 -8.93 1.40
C TYR A 309 -16.12 -8.54 2.47
N ASN A 310 -16.08 -7.30 2.92
CA ASN A 310 -16.93 -6.77 3.98
C ASN A 310 -17.18 -5.27 3.78
N LYS A 311 -18.06 -4.69 4.62
CA LYS A 311 -18.48 -3.28 4.52
C LYS A 311 -17.38 -2.25 4.85
N GLU A 312 -16.25 -2.65 5.41
CA GLU A 312 -15.15 -1.73 5.66
C GLU A 312 -14.31 -1.49 4.39
N ILE A 313 -14.34 -2.42 3.43
CA ILE A 313 -13.55 -2.36 2.20
C ILE A 313 -14.19 -1.37 1.21
N ILE A 314 -13.46 -0.31 0.87
CA ILE A 314 -13.87 0.67 -0.14
C ILE A 314 -13.48 0.18 -1.54
N TRP A 315 -12.25 -0.30 -1.67
CA TRP A 315 -11.74 -0.90 -2.91
C TRP A 315 -10.65 -1.91 -2.61
N ALA A 316 -10.67 -3.02 -3.35
CA ALA A 316 -9.67 -4.08 -3.25
C ALA A 316 -9.38 -4.69 -4.61
N THR A 317 -8.20 -5.29 -4.79
CA THR A 317 -7.94 -6.10 -5.99
C THR A 317 -8.57 -7.48 -5.84
N THR A 318 -8.86 -8.10 -7.00
CA THR A 318 -9.34 -9.47 -7.10
C THR A 318 -8.21 -10.46 -7.40
N THR A 319 -6.96 -10.02 -7.45
CA THR A 319 -5.81 -10.91 -7.69
C THR A 319 -5.56 -11.79 -6.49
N ASN A 320 -5.16 -13.05 -6.72
CA ASN A 320 -4.78 -13.99 -5.67
C ASN A 320 -3.26 -14.12 -5.59
N SER A 321 -2.60 -13.07 -5.11
CA SER A 321 -1.14 -13.06 -4.92
C SER A 321 -0.70 -13.50 -3.51
N TRP A 322 -1.63 -14.01 -2.69
CA TRP A 322 -1.30 -14.54 -1.35
C TRP A 322 -0.42 -15.78 -1.42
N GLY A 323 -0.56 -16.57 -2.51
CA GLY A 323 0.19 -17.78 -2.73
C GLY A 323 -0.32 -18.96 -1.94
N SER A 324 0.59 -19.87 -1.63
CA SER A 324 0.36 -21.06 -0.80
C SER A 324 1.55 -21.32 0.10
N LEU A 325 1.35 -22.19 1.10
CA LEU A 325 2.46 -22.63 1.96
C LEU A 325 3.60 -23.22 1.14
N GLY A 326 4.83 -22.80 1.44
CA GLY A 326 6.04 -23.17 0.72
C GLY A 326 6.29 -22.42 -0.59
N ALA A 327 5.36 -21.56 -1.03
CA ALA A 327 5.59 -20.67 -2.16
C ALA A 327 6.32 -19.38 -1.69
N GLU A 328 7.08 -18.79 -2.60
CA GLU A 328 7.78 -17.52 -2.40
C GLU A 328 6.81 -16.33 -2.49
N GLN A 329 5.74 -16.38 -1.69
CA GLN A 329 4.68 -15.40 -1.60
C GLN A 329 4.26 -15.22 -0.13
N PHE A 330 3.27 -14.38 0.16
CA PHE A 330 2.92 -13.98 1.52
C PHE A 330 2.73 -15.16 2.48
N ASP A 331 1.89 -16.14 2.14
CA ASP A 331 1.53 -17.22 3.07
C ASP A 331 2.73 -18.09 3.48
N GLY A 332 3.62 -18.41 2.53
CA GLY A 332 4.85 -19.14 2.81
C GLY A 332 5.80 -18.32 3.69
N HIS A 333 6.02 -17.06 3.34
CA HIS A 333 6.94 -16.19 4.05
C HIS A 333 6.41 -15.72 5.42
N ALA A 334 5.09 -15.63 5.63
CA ALA A 334 4.48 -15.28 6.92
C ALA A 334 4.34 -16.50 7.87
N THR A 335 4.70 -17.71 7.43
CA THR A 335 4.65 -18.92 8.26
C THR A 335 6.01 -19.18 8.89
N PRO A 336 6.07 -19.42 10.24
CA PRO A 336 7.30 -19.82 10.92
C PRO A 336 7.90 -21.11 10.34
N LYS A 337 9.22 -21.20 10.23
CA LYS A 337 9.94 -22.34 9.64
C LYS A 337 9.64 -23.67 10.34
N GLY A 338 9.40 -23.66 11.64
CA GLY A 338 9.03 -24.86 12.42
C GLY A 338 7.65 -25.41 12.10
N GLU A 339 6.85 -24.68 11.29
CA GLU A 339 5.53 -25.06 10.86
C GLU A 339 5.56 -25.62 9.43
N TYR A 340 4.45 -26.25 9.02
CA TYR A 340 4.38 -26.92 7.72
C TYR A 340 4.67 -25.95 6.56
N LYS A 341 5.77 -26.20 5.86
CA LYS A 341 6.26 -25.41 4.71
C LYS A 341 6.44 -23.90 4.99
N GLY A 342 6.74 -23.52 6.22
CA GLY A 342 7.05 -22.15 6.57
C GLY A 342 8.45 -21.72 6.13
N LEU A 343 8.63 -20.43 5.84
CA LEU A 343 9.86 -19.87 5.27
C LEU A 343 10.54 -18.81 6.15
N ASN A 344 9.93 -18.33 7.25
CA ASN A 344 10.47 -17.22 8.08
C ASN A 344 10.87 -16.00 7.23
N GLY A 345 10.04 -15.56 6.29
CA GLY A 345 10.49 -14.61 5.27
C GLY A 345 10.07 -13.16 5.45
N ILE A 346 9.08 -12.88 6.31
CA ILE A 346 8.58 -11.53 6.56
C ILE A 346 8.71 -11.23 8.05
N ASP A 347 9.85 -10.68 8.42
CA ASP A 347 10.14 -10.29 9.80
C ASP A 347 9.54 -8.91 10.13
N MET A 348 9.05 -8.72 11.37
CA MET A 348 8.59 -7.42 11.86
C MET A 348 9.71 -6.75 12.67
N LEU A 349 9.92 -5.46 12.43
CA LEU A 349 10.90 -4.66 13.16
C LEU A 349 10.44 -4.36 14.59
N GLN A 350 11.39 -4.26 15.53
CA GLN A 350 11.10 -3.98 16.93
C GLN A 350 10.41 -2.63 17.12
N GLU A 351 10.71 -1.65 16.26
CA GLU A 351 10.06 -0.34 16.24
C GLU A 351 8.54 -0.46 16.16
N LEU A 352 8.02 -1.30 15.26
CA LEU A 352 6.58 -1.50 15.12
C LEU A 352 6.03 -2.34 16.28
N VAL A 353 6.73 -3.37 16.73
CA VAL A 353 6.34 -4.21 17.87
C VAL A 353 6.17 -3.37 19.14
N ASP A 354 7.08 -2.43 19.38
CA ASP A 354 7.04 -1.54 20.55
C ASP A 354 5.93 -0.48 20.45
N ASP A 355 5.51 -0.11 19.25
CA ASP A 355 4.51 0.94 19.03
C ASP A 355 3.07 0.52 19.35
N PHE A 356 2.74 -0.78 19.33
CA PHE A 356 1.42 -1.25 19.76
C PHE A 356 1.14 -0.88 21.21
N TYR A 357 -0.11 -0.54 21.52
CA TYR A 357 -0.53 -0.22 22.88
C TYR A 357 -0.65 -1.45 23.77
N CYS A 358 -0.77 -1.20 25.08
CA CYS A 358 -1.30 -2.16 26.03
C CYS A 358 -2.84 -2.20 25.96
N SER A 359 -3.44 -3.17 26.64
CA SER A 359 -4.89 -3.38 26.65
C SER A 359 -5.69 -2.23 27.29
N ASP A 360 -5.03 -1.39 28.09
CA ASP A 360 -5.58 -0.14 28.63
C ASP A 360 -5.47 1.06 27.66
N GLY A 361 -5.05 0.82 26.42
CA GLY A 361 -4.92 1.84 25.37
C GLY A 361 -3.73 2.79 25.54
N LYS A 362 -2.80 2.49 26.43
CA LYS A 362 -1.59 3.28 26.69
C LYS A 362 -0.33 2.67 26.06
N PRO A 363 0.69 3.47 25.72
CA PRO A 363 1.94 2.97 25.17
C PRO A 363 2.76 2.20 26.23
N ILE A 364 3.75 1.42 25.78
CA ILE A 364 4.65 0.67 26.67
C ILE A 364 5.71 1.54 27.35
N ARG A 365 5.92 2.75 26.87
CA ARG A 365 6.83 3.77 27.40
C ARG A 365 6.20 5.15 27.32
N ASN A 366 6.71 6.11 28.10
CA ASN A 366 6.23 7.50 28.03
C ASN A 366 6.47 8.07 26.62
N GLU A 367 5.44 8.68 26.07
CA GLU A 367 5.43 9.38 24.79
C GLU A 367 5.04 10.85 25.00
N SER A 368 5.30 11.71 24.01
CA SER A 368 4.94 13.14 24.06
C SER A 368 3.46 13.39 24.36
N PHE A 369 2.60 12.47 23.95
CA PHE A 369 1.15 12.59 24.01
C PHE A 369 0.50 11.72 25.11
N MET A 370 1.25 10.80 25.76
CA MET A 370 0.67 9.87 26.74
C MET A 370 1.73 9.21 27.63
N GLU A 371 1.39 9.01 28.90
CA GLU A 371 2.21 8.24 29.84
C GLU A 371 2.14 6.73 29.55
N ALA A 372 3.19 6.02 29.95
CA ALA A 372 3.26 4.56 29.82
C ALA A 372 2.16 3.83 30.58
N SER A 373 1.76 2.67 30.08
CA SER A 373 0.86 1.76 30.78
C SER A 373 1.51 1.17 32.03
N ALA A 374 0.79 1.20 33.13
CA ALA A 374 1.18 0.49 34.35
C ALA A 374 1.04 -1.04 34.22
N LEU A 375 0.34 -1.52 33.19
CA LEU A 375 0.18 -2.96 32.90
C LEU A 375 1.42 -3.58 32.24
N TYR A 376 2.31 -2.75 31.69
CA TYR A 376 3.50 -3.23 31.00
C TYR A 376 4.64 -3.53 31.98
N ASN A 377 5.10 -4.78 31.94
CA ASN A 377 6.31 -5.18 32.64
C ASN A 377 7.08 -6.17 31.76
N GLU A 378 8.11 -5.70 31.10
CA GLU A 378 8.85 -6.46 30.10
C GLU A 378 9.54 -7.71 30.66
N THR A 379 10.02 -7.69 31.88
CA THR A 379 10.85 -8.75 32.47
C THR A 379 10.09 -9.86 33.16
N THR A 380 8.76 -9.77 33.21
CA THR A 380 7.90 -10.83 33.78
C THR A 380 7.71 -11.98 32.79
N TRP A 381 7.19 -13.09 33.30
CA TRP A 381 6.73 -14.23 32.52
C TRP A 381 5.28 -14.51 32.86
N GLY A 382 4.50 -14.95 31.89
CA GLY A 382 3.09 -15.29 32.11
C GLY A 382 2.50 -16.06 30.93
N LYS A 383 1.19 -16.32 30.97
CA LYS A 383 0.49 -17.05 29.91
C LYS A 383 -0.56 -16.18 29.25
N LEU A 384 -0.72 -16.35 27.97
CA LEU A 384 -1.85 -15.77 27.24
C LEU A 384 -3.11 -16.62 27.45
N PRO A 385 -4.31 -16.00 27.40
CA PRO A 385 -5.57 -16.74 27.46
C PRO A 385 -5.62 -17.89 26.44
N GLY A 386 -5.98 -19.09 26.90
CA GLY A 386 -6.08 -20.28 26.07
C GLY A 386 -4.73 -20.89 25.60
N SER A 387 -3.61 -20.44 26.16
CA SER A 387 -2.28 -21.00 25.90
C SER A 387 -1.70 -21.66 27.14
N GLU A 388 -1.08 -22.82 26.96
CA GLU A 388 -0.26 -23.50 27.96
C GLU A 388 1.18 -22.99 28.02
N TYR A 389 1.60 -22.23 27.02
CA TYR A 389 2.98 -21.77 26.88
C TYR A 389 3.23 -20.47 27.64
N ASP A 390 4.37 -20.38 28.30
CA ASP A 390 4.86 -19.15 28.90
C ASP A 390 5.40 -18.20 27.84
N VAL A 391 5.11 -16.92 27.98
CA VAL A 391 5.57 -15.82 27.13
C VAL A 391 6.27 -14.76 27.97
N TYR A 392 7.22 -14.08 27.36
CA TYR A 392 7.94 -12.95 27.97
C TYR A 392 7.04 -11.74 28.13
N GLY A 393 7.28 -10.92 29.13
CA GLY A 393 6.42 -9.80 29.53
C GLY A 393 6.15 -8.77 28.44
N MET A 394 7.06 -8.60 27.47
CA MET A 394 6.82 -7.71 26.33
C MET A 394 5.59 -8.10 25.48
N TYR A 395 5.10 -9.33 25.61
CA TYR A 395 3.94 -9.87 24.87
C TYR A 395 2.67 -9.95 25.70
N LEU A 396 2.76 -9.66 27.01
CA LEU A 396 1.61 -9.66 27.92
C LEU A 396 0.88 -8.33 27.91
N ASN A 397 -0.42 -8.38 28.20
CA ASN A 397 -1.29 -7.19 28.36
C ASN A 397 -1.27 -6.25 27.15
N ARG A 398 -1.05 -6.76 25.94
CA ARG A 398 -1.08 -5.97 24.71
C ARG A 398 -2.52 -5.88 24.17
N GLU A 399 -2.77 -4.88 23.35
CA GLU A 399 -4.04 -4.67 22.66
C GLU A 399 -4.37 -5.78 21.64
N PRO A 400 -5.64 -5.98 21.25
CA PRO A 400 -6.04 -7.01 20.29
C PRO A 400 -5.33 -6.93 18.93
N ARG A 401 -5.00 -5.72 18.42
CA ARG A 401 -4.28 -5.54 17.15
C ARG A 401 -2.87 -6.13 17.20
N PHE A 402 -2.20 -6.09 18.36
CA PHE A 402 -0.90 -6.74 18.55
C PHE A 402 -0.99 -8.24 18.25
N TYR A 403 -1.91 -8.94 18.90
CA TYR A 403 -2.07 -10.40 18.75
C TYR A 403 -2.59 -10.83 17.38
N ASN A 404 -3.21 -9.91 16.63
CA ASN A 404 -3.64 -10.14 15.25
C ASN A 404 -2.57 -9.77 14.21
N SER A 405 -1.49 -9.09 14.61
CA SER A 405 -0.49 -8.57 13.68
C SER A 405 0.91 -9.17 13.84
N VAL A 406 1.24 -9.69 15.02
CA VAL A 406 2.60 -10.09 15.39
C VAL A 406 2.66 -11.57 15.70
N THR A 407 3.58 -12.30 15.06
CA THR A 407 4.02 -13.63 15.47
C THR A 407 5.28 -13.49 16.35
N PHE A 408 5.29 -14.13 17.51
CA PHE A 408 6.36 -14.00 18.51
C PHE A 408 6.67 -15.32 19.21
N THR A 409 7.83 -15.41 19.84
CA THR A 409 8.25 -16.57 20.63
C THR A 409 7.33 -16.80 21.82
N GLY A 410 6.82 -18.02 21.95
CA GLY A 410 5.83 -18.42 22.97
C GLY A 410 4.39 -18.40 22.45
N MET A 411 4.11 -17.83 21.27
CA MET A 411 2.79 -17.90 20.64
C MET A 411 2.41 -19.34 20.34
N LYS A 412 1.15 -19.71 20.61
CA LYS A 412 0.57 -20.98 20.16
C LYS A 412 0.14 -20.85 18.70
N TRP A 413 0.78 -21.63 17.80
CA TRP A 413 0.45 -21.55 16.38
C TRP A 413 -0.93 -22.13 16.07
N PRO A 414 -1.80 -21.43 15.32
CA PRO A 414 -3.22 -21.81 15.25
C PRO A 414 -3.49 -23.15 14.58
N SER A 415 -2.72 -23.54 13.56
CA SER A 415 -2.99 -24.78 12.81
C SER A 415 -2.37 -26.04 13.44
N SER A 416 -1.24 -25.92 14.15
CA SER A 416 -0.54 -27.05 14.74
C SER A 416 -0.72 -27.17 16.25
N GLY A 417 -1.09 -26.07 16.92
CA GLY A 417 -1.10 -25.97 18.38
C GLY A 417 0.26 -25.91 19.02
N LYS A 418 1.35 -25.92 18.23
CA LYS A 418 2.73 -25.90 18.75
C LYS A 418 3.14 -24.50 19.18
N ARG A 419 4.16 -24.45 20.05
CA ARG A 419 4.83 -23.22 20.45
C ARG A 419 5.72 -22.72 19.33
N VAL A 420 5.58 -21.46 18.94
CA VAL A 420 6.54 -20.76 18.08
C VAL A 420 7.80 -20.44 18.89
N ASP A 421 8.97 -20.66 18.31
CA ASP A 421 10.25 -20.39 18.99
C ASP A 421 11.29 -19.88 17.98
N PHE A 422 11.59 -18.57 18.05
CA PHE A 422 12.58 -17.88 17.22
C PHE A 422 13.94 -17.72 17.91
N ALA A 423 14.09 -18.16 19.17
CA ALA A 423 15.37 -18.12 19.86
C ALA A 423 16.38 -19.09 19.23
N TYR A 424 17.67 -18.92 19.51
CA TYR A 424 18.72 -19.79 18.99
C TYR A 424 18.46 -21.26 19.34
N GLY A 425 18.47 -22.13 18.33
CA GLY A 425 18.16 -23.55 18.47
C GLY A 425 16.68 -23.91 18.62
N GLY A 426 15.79 -22.91 18.68
CA GLY A 426 14.32 -23.09 18.65
C GLY A 426 13.82 -23.60 17.30
N THR A 427 12.59 -24.12 17.26
CA THR A 427 12.00 -24.76 16.06
C THR A 427 11.95 -23.86 14.82
N SER A 428 11.86 -22.55 15.01
CA SER A 428 11.89 -21.52 13.96
C SER A 428 13.09 -20.59 14.12
N GLY A 429 14.05 -20.92 15.01
CA GLY A 429 15.14 -20.06 15.43
C GLY A 429 16.38 -20.13 14.55
N ALA A 430 17.35 -19.26 14.84
CA ALA A 430 18.67 -19.30 14.26
C ALA A 430 19.44 -20.57 14.67
N GLY A 431 20.42 -20.97 13.84
CA GLY A 431 21.19 -22.21 14.03
C GLY A 431 20.50 -23.48 13.51
N THR A 432 19.33 -23.36 12.87
CA THR A 432 18.58 -24.50 12.31
C THR A 432 18.71 -24.64 10.78
N GLY A 433 19.60 -23.88 10.14
CA GLY A 433 19.87 -23.85 8.70
C GLY A 433 19.08 -22.78 7.94
N ASP A 434 18.84 -22.95 6.64
CA ASP A 434 18.19 -21.95 5.79
C ASP A 434 16.84 -21.44 6.36
N GLY A 435 16.53 -20.18 6.13
CA GLY A 435 15.29 -19.54 6.62
C GLY A 435 15.36 -19.14 8.10
N GLU A 436 16.52 -18.69 8.57
CA GLU A 436 16.66 -18.15 9.93
C GLU A 436 15.87 -16.85 10.09
N PRO A 437 15.24 -16.59 11.27
CA PRO A 437 14.59 -15.34 11.57
C PRO A 437 15.64 -14.22 11.67
N ASN A 438 15.29 -13.01 11.24
CA ASN A 438 16.22 -11.88 11.33
C ASN A 438 15.94 -10.99 12.53
N THR A 439 14.67 -10.86 12.96
CA THR A 439 14.28 -9.89 13.99
C THR A 439 13.71 -10.50 15.27
N GLY A 440 13.31 -11.77 15.25
CA GLY A 440 12.65 -12.44 16.38
C GLY A 440 11.13 -12.24 16.42
N HIS A 441 10.57 -11.53 15.44
CA HIS A 441 9.13 -11.35 15.23
C HIS A 441 8.80 -11.49 13.75
N MET A 442 7.57 -11.92 13.44
CA MET A 442 7.08 -12.00 12.06
C MET A 442 5.72 -11.35 11.91
N VAL A 443 5.37 -11.01 10.66
CA VAL A 443 4.05 -10.48 10.31
C VAL A 443 3.01 -11.60 10.41
N TYR A 444 1.94 -11.34 11.18
CA TYR A 444 0.77 -12.21 11.31
C TYR A 444 -0.50 -11.58 10.73
N LYS A 445 -0.54 -10.27 10.61
CA LYS A 445 -1.67 -9.54 10.03
C LYS A 445 -2.00 -10.09 8.64
N ARG A 446 -3.28 -10.35 8.38
CA ARG A 446 -3.79 -10.94 7.14
C ARG A 446 -3.53 -12.45 6.96
N TYR A 447 -2.78 -13.12 7.86
CA TYR A 447 -2.55 -14.56 7.79
C TYR A 447 -3.86 -15.33 8.00
N TYR A 448 -4.10 -16.37 7.18
CA TYR A 448 -5.28 -17.24 7.37
C TYR A 448 -4.98 -18.35 8.38
N ARG A 449 -5.67 -18.34 9.52
CA ARG A 449 -5.37 -19.21 10.68
C ARG A 449 -5.49 -20.71 10.42
N LYS A 450 -6.18 -21.13 9.31
CA LYS A 450 -6.34 -22.53 8.92
C LYS A 450 -5.38 -22.98 7.81
N LEU A 451 -4.30 -22.24 7.56
CA LEU A 451 -3.25 -22.70 6.65
C LEU A 451 -2.41 -23.80 7.34
N GLY A 452 -2.25 -24.96 6.67
CA GLY A 452 -1.51 -26.10 7.22
C GLY A 452 -1.71 -27.38 6.45
N ASN A 453 -1.37 -28.50 7.09
CA ASN A 453 -1.58 -29.87 6.58
C ASN A 453 -2.34 -30.68 7.64
N GLY A 454 -3.47 -31.24 7.25
CA GLY A 454 -4.31 -32.03 8.14
C GLY A 454 -5.80 -31.83 7.88
N SER A 455 -6.63 -32.51 8.66
CA SER A 455 -8.07 -32.41 8.54
C SER A 455 -8.57 -31.00 8.87
N GLY A 456 -9.35 -30.41 7.96
CA GLY A 456 -9.89 -29.04 8.13
C GLY A 456 -8.89 -27.92 7.87
N LEU A 457 -7.66 -28.21 7.42
CA LEU A 457 -6.65 -27.24 7.02
C LEU A 457 -6.54 -27.17 5.49
N VAL A 458 -6.06 -26.03 4.98
CA VAL A 458 -5.83 -25.79 3.54
C VAL A 458 -4.41 -25.29 3.28
N SER A 459 -3.89 -25.50 2.07
CA SER A 459 -2.57 -25.01 1.69
C SER A 459 -2.58 -23.56 1.18
N SER A 460 -3.75 -23.05 0.80
CA SER A 460 -3.93 -21.68 0.32
C SER A 460 -5.34 -21.17 0.60
N LYS A 461 -5.53 -19.87 0.70
CA LYS A 461 -6.84 -19.21 0.84
C LYS A 461 -6.81 -17.91 0.05
N TYR A 462 -7.80 -17.73 -0.83
CA TYR A 462 -8.06 -16.44 -1.46
C TYR A 462 -8.56 -15.43 -0.42
N ARG A 463 -8.04 -14.21 -0.48
CA ARG A 463 -8.45 -13.07 0.35
C ARG A 463 -8.39 -11.79 -0.49
N PRO A 464 -9.22 -10.77 -0.21
CA PRO A 464 -9.10 -9.50 -0.91
C PRO A 464 -7.74 -8.83 -0.58
N SER A 465 -7.13 -8.19 -1.58
CA SER A 465 -6.01 -7.27 -1.36
C SER A 465 -6.58 -5.87 -1.27
N ILE A 466 -6.72 -5.38 -0.04
CA ILE A 466 -7.38 -4.11 0.24
C ILE A 466 -6.49 -2.96 -0.20
N ILE A 467 -7.03 -2.06 -1.02
CA ILE A 467 -6.39 -0.80 -1.42
C ILE A 467 -6.81 0.30 -0.46
N PHE A 468 -8.12 0.43 -0.21
CA PHE A 468 -8.70 1.40 0.72
C PHE A 468 -9.75 0.75 1.60
N ARG A 469 -9.77 1.15 2.88
CA ARG A 469 -10.78 0.79 3.88
C ARG A 469 -11.13 1.98 4.77
N LEU A 470 -12.34 1.95 5.34
CA LEU A 470 -12.95 3.08 6.03
C LEU A 470 -12.11 3.63 7.20
N ALA A 471 -11.44 2.76 7.97
CA ALA A 471 -10.64 3.19 9.11
C ALA A 471 -9.52 4.17 8.72
N GLU A 472 -8.90 4.02 7.54
CA GLU A 472 -7.91 4.98 7.03
C GLU A 472 -8.51 6.38 6.93
N PHE A 473 -9.71 6.50 6.37
CA PHE A 473 -10.35 7.80 6.12
C PHE A 473 -10.86 8.47 7.40
N TYR A 474 -11.24 7.70 8.42
CA TYR A 474 -11.52 8.27 9.73
C TYR A 474 -10.28 8.91 10.35
N LEU A 475 -9.13 8.26 10.26
CA LEU A 475 -7.87 8.78 10.79
C LEU A 475 -7.33 9.96 9.97
N LEU A 476 -7.46 9.94 8.63
CA LEU A 476 -7.12 11.07 7.77
C LEU A 476 -8.01 12.28 8.04
N TYR A 477 -9.30 12.07 8.31
CA TYR A 477 -10.22 13.15 8.65
C TYR A 477 -9.85 13.78 10.00
N ALA A 478 -9.59 12.97 11.02
CA ALA A 478 -9.10 13.45 12.31
C ALA A 478 -7.78 14.22 12.17
N GLU A 479 -6.84 13.74 11.33
CA GLU A 479 -5.59 14.44 11.04
C GLU A 479 -5.84 15.82 10.42
N MET A 480 -6.67 15.91 9.38
CA MET A 480 -6.91 17.17 8.68
C MET A 480 -7.75 18.15 9.53
N LEU A 481 -8.70 17.68 10.32
CA LEU A 481 -9.41 18.51 11.30
C LEU A 481 -8.43 19.07 12.35
N ASN A 482 -7.50 18.27 12.83
CA ASN A 482 -6.47 18.73 13.76
C ASN A 482 -5.56 19.80 13.13
N GLU A 483 -5.19 19.63 11.86
CA GLU A 483 -4.40 20.65 11.13
C GLU A 483 -5.22 21.92 10.87
N GLN A 484 -6.51 21.84 10.60
CA GLN A 484 -7.39 22.98 10.34
C GLN A 484 -7.68 23.76 11.63
N THR A 485 -8.15 23.08 12.67
CA THR A 485 -8.71 23.70 13.87
C THR A 485 -7.74 23.83 15.03
N LYS A 486 -6.51 23.35 14.86
CA LYS A 486 -5.46 23.32 15.90
C LYS A 486 -5.92 22.63 17.20
N GLY A 487 -6.62 21.49 17.02
CA GLY A 487 -7.08 20.64 18.11
C GLY A 487 -8.44 21.03 18.71
N GLN A 488 -9.09 22.07 18.20
CA GLN A 488 -10.30 22.61 18.85
C GLN A 488 -11.59 21.93 18.39
N ASP A 489 -11.60 21.13 17.32
CA ASP A 489 -12.77 20.42 16.85
C ASP A 489 -12.95 19.10 17.63
N SER A 490 -14.13 18.87 18.21
CA SER A 490 -14.46 17.65 18.95
C SER A 490 -14.52 16.41 18.07
N ASP A 491 -14.79 16.55 16.77
CA ASP A 491 -14.87 15.43 15.83
C ASP A 491 -13.51 14.73 15.64
N ILE A 492 -12.39 15.39 15.94
CA ILE A 492 -11.07 14.78 15.96
C ILE A 492 -11.08 13.52 16.85
N LEU A 493 -11.54 13.65 18.08
CA LEU A 493 -11.64 12.54 19.03
C LEU A 493 -12.71 11.53 18.63
N VAL A 494 -13.85 11.99 18.11
CA VAL A 494 -14.93 11.09 17.62
C VAL A 494 -14.38 10.09 16.61
N TYR A 495 -13.66 10.55 15.59
CA TYR A 495 -13.19 9.67 14.50
C TYR A 495 -11.99 8.80 14.91
N VAL A 496 -11.08 9.29 15.71
CA VAL A 496 -10.01 8.46 16.31
C VAL A 496 -10.61 7.35 17.19
N ASN A 497 -11.59 7.70 18.02
CA ASN A 497 -12.21 6.77 18.97
C ASN A 497 -13.06 5.70 18.29
N LYS A 498 -13.68 5.95 17.13
CA LYS A 498 -14.34 4.90 16.33
C LYS A 498 -13.35 3.75 16.00
N VAL A 499 -12.11 4.07 15.64
CA VAL A 499 -11.07 3.07 15.35
C VAL A 499 -10.60 2.37 16.62
N ARG A 500 -10.35 3.12 17.70
CA ARG A 500 -9.92 2.57 18.99
C ARG A 500 -10.96 1.65 19.62
N GLN A 501 -12.23 2.03 19.61
CA GLN A 501 -13.35 1.22 20.12
C GLN A 501 -13.48 -0.09 19.35
N ARG A 502 -13.40 -0.07 18.01
CA ARG A 502 -13.37 -1.29 17.20
C ARG A 502 -12.16 -2.16 17.55
N ALA A 503 -11.01 -1.55 17.84
CA ALA A 503 -9.80 -2.26 18.28
C ALA A 503 -9.89 -2.82 19.71
N GLY A 504 -10.93 -2.47 20.46
CA GLY A 504 -11.16 -2.97 21.82
C GLY A 504 -10.30 -2.28 22.88
N ILE A 505 -9.91 -1.02 22.65
CA ILE A 505 -9.16 -0.20 23.61
C ILE A 505 -9.94 1.07 23.97
N PRO A 506 -9.68 1.66 25.16
CA PRO A 506 -10.38 2.87 25.62
C PRO A 506 -10.20 4.06 24.67
N ASN A 507 -11.11 5.03 24.76
CA ASN A 507 -10.99 6.30 24.07
C ASN A 507 -9.68 7.01 24.41
N LEU A 508 -9.24 7.88 23.52
CA LEU A 508 -7.95 8.54 23.66
C LEU A 508 -7.92 9.49 24.87
N GLU A 509 -8.99 10.25 25.08
CA GLU A 509 -9.17 11.15 26.23
C GLU A 509 -9.35 10.43 27.57
N ASP A 510 -9.87 9.19 27.57
CA ASP A 510 -9.94 8.36 28.77
C ASP A 510 -8.53 7.91 29.22
N CYS A 511 -7.63 7.71 28.24
CA CYS A 511 -6.23 7.37 28.52
C CYS A 511 -5.40 8.58 28.94
N ASN A 512 -5.69 9.76 28.37
CA ASN A 512 -5.04 11.03 28.67
C ASN A 512 -6.02 12.21 28.55
N PRO A 513 -6.67 12.64 29.66
CA PRO A 513 -7.62 13.76 29.62
C PRO A 513 -7.03 15.10 29.12
N SER A 514 -5.72 15.27 29.19
CA SER A 514 -5.07 16.51 28.73
C SER A 514 -4.81 16.57 27.22
N ILE A 515 -5.28 15.56 26.47
CA ILE A 515 -5.06 15.51 25.02
C ILE A 515 -6.09 16.34 24.26
N ALA A 516 -7.30 16.48 24.81
CA ALA A 516 -8.38 17.24 24.20
C ALA A 516 -7.97 18.72 24.05
N GLY A 517 -8.05 19.25 22.85
CA GLY A 517 -7.66 20.62 22.55
C GLY A 517 -6.15 20.88 22.40
N ASP A 518 -5.31 19.87 22.63
CA ASP A 518 -3.85 19.99 22.44
C ASP A 518 -3.44 19.50 21.04
N TYR A 519 -3.21 20.45 20.15
CA TYR A 519 -2.84 20.20 18.74
C TYR A 519 -1.66 19.23 18.59
N ALA A 520 -0.59 19.43 19.37
CA ALA A 520 0.63 18.65 19.22
C ALA A 520 0.44 17.20 19.71
N LYS A 521 -0.22 17.03 20.86
CA LYS A 521 -0.51 15.71 21.39
C LYS A 521 -1.50 14.95 20.51
N LEU A 522 -2.54 15.60 20.02
CA LEU A 522 -3.50 15.00 19.09
C LEU A 522 -2.82 14.55 17.80
N ARG A 523 -1.97 15.39 17.21
CA ARG A 523 -1.20 15.04 16.00
C ARG A 523 -0.36 13.78 16.21
N ASP A 524 0.40 13.73 17.29
CA ASP A 524 1.28 12.60 17.57
C ASP A 524 0.49 11.31 17.89
N ALA A 525 -0.63 11.43 18.60
CA ALA A 525 -1.54 10.32 18.88
C ALA A 525 -2.23 9.80 17.62
N ILE A 526 -2.72 10.67 16.73
CA ILE A 526 -3.36 10.29 15.46
C ILE A 526 -2.35 9.54 14.57
N ARG A 527 -1.12 10.05 14.48
CA ARG A 527 -0.05 9.40 13.72
C ARG A 527 0.33 8.03 14.28
N ARG A 528 0.34 7.86 15.61
CA ARG A 528 0.54 6.57 16.27
C ARG A 528 -0.63 5.62 15.99
N GLU A 529 -1.85 6.10 16.09
CA GLU A 529 -3.05 5.31 15.80
C GLU A 529 -3.05 4.83 14.35
N SER A 530 -2.74 5.70 13.39
CA SER A 530 -2.60 5.36 11.96
C SER A 530 -1.51 4.31 11.72
N ARG A 531 -0.35 4.44 12.38
CA ARG A 531 0.75 3.49 12.28
C ARG A 531 0.34 2.09 12.75
N ILE A 532 -0.35 1.99 13.89
CA ILE A 532 -0.78 0.69 14.43
C ILE A 532 -1.91 0.10 13.58
N GLU A 533 -2.93 0.91 13.30
CA GLU A 533 -4.12 0.46 12.56
C GLU A 533 -3.78 -0.01 11.15
N LEU A 534 -2.96 0.76 10.42
CA LEU A 534 -2.63 0.53 9.02
C LEU A 534 -1.28 -0.20 8.82
N CYS A 535 -0.68 -0.73 9.89
CA CYS A 535 0.62 -1.39 9.80
C CYS A 535 0.64 -2.48 8.72
N THR A 536 1.73 -2.53 7.97
CA THR A 536 1.97 -3.46 6.84
C THR A 536 1.01 -3.35 5.65
N GLU A 537 0.19 -2.29 5.57
CA GLU A 537 -0.72 -2.04 4.44
C GLU A 537 -0.12 -1.11 3.37
N GLY A 538 1.13 -0.67 3.52
CA GLY A 538 1.90 0.07 2.51
C GLY A 538 1.84 1.60 2.64
N GLN A 539 1.06 2.15 3.56
CA GLN A 539 0.89 3.60 3.72
C GLN A 539 2.06 4.27 4.45
N ARG A 540 2.65 3.59 5.46
CA ARG A 540 3.62 4.18 6.38
C ARG A 540 4.77 4.92 5.71
N TYR A 541 5.36 4.36 4.65
CA TYR A 541 6.45 5.01 3.93
C TYR A 541 6.04 6.37 3.35
N PHE A 542 4.90 6.40 2.67
CA PHE A 542 4.37 7.62 2.05
C PHE A 542 3.89 8.64 3.08
N ASP A 543 3.33 8.19 4.21
CA ASP A 543 2.98 9.05 5.34
C ASP A 543 4.21 9.74 5.94
N LEU A 544 5.29 9.00 6.17
CA LEU A 544 6.55 9.57 6.63
C LEU A 544 7.12 10.58 5.64
N CYS A 545 7.01 10.30 4.34
CA CYS A 545 7.44 11.24 3.30
C CYS A 545 6.57 12.51 3.27
N ARG A 546 5.22 12.36 3.22
CA ARG A 546 4.33 13.53 3.14
C ARG A 546 4.39 14.42 4.38
N TRP A 547 4.67 13.86 5.56
CA TRP A 547 4.90 14.63 6.81
C TRP A 547 6.30 15.22 6.92
N LEU A 548 7.23 14.94 6.00
CA LEU A 548 8.66 15.26 6.05
C LEU A 548 9.36 14.64 7.27
N LEU A 549 8.91 13.50 7.76
CA LEU A 549 9.49 12.77 8.90
C LEU A 549 10.39 11.59 8.47
N ALA A 550 10.41 11.24 7.18
CA ALA A 550 11.14 10.06 6.71
C ALA A 550 12.63 10.13 7.05
N LYS A 551 13.27 11.29 6.93
CA LYS A 551 14.67 11.49 7.27
C LYS A 551 14.95 11.22 8.75
N ASP A 552 14.10 11.71 9.66
CA ASP A 552 14.29 11.55 11.11
C ASP A 552 14.02 10.11 11.56
N VAL A 553 13.03 9.45 10.96
CA VAL A 553 12.61 8.11 11.35
C VAL A 553 13.44 7.02 10.68
N LEU A 554 13.84 7.21 9.42
CA LEU A 554 14.47 6.17 8.60
C LEU A 554 15.99 6.31 8.44
N ASN A 555 16.60 7.43 8.86
CA ASN A 555 18.04 7.64 8.75
C ASN A 555 18.75 7.18 10.03
N LYS A 556 18.57 5.89 10.36
CA LYS A 556 19.16 5.27 11.57
C LYS A 556 19.30 3.77 11.40
N GLU A 557 19.95 3.12 12.37
CA GLU A 557 19.89 1.67 12.52
C GLU A 557 18.52 1.25 13.05
N MET A 558 17.96 0.18 12.49
CA MET A 558 16.75 -0.46 12.98
C MET A 558 17.06 -1.40 14.15
N THR A 559 16.04 -1.78 14.92
CA THR A 559 16.21 -2.66 16.08
C THR A 559 15.53 -4.02 15.90
N LYS A 560 16.08 -5.01 16.58
CA LYS A 560 15.65 -6.41 16.60
C LYS A 560 15.94 -7.07 17.94
N LEU A 561 15.43 -8.27 18.19
CA LEU A 561 15.89 -9.13 19.27
C LEU A 561 17.19 -9.87 18.90
N ASP A 562 17.95 -10.34 19.89
CA ASP A 562 19.15 -11.12 19.66
C ASP A 562 18.80 -12.59 19.35
N VAL A 563 18.43 -12.84 18.10
CA VAL A 563 18.03 -14.18 17.61
C VAL A 563 19.13 -15.24 17.68
N TYR A 564 20.37 -14.85 17.94
CA TYR A 564 21.51 -15.76 18.13
C TYR A 564 21.75 -16.14 19.59
N LYS A 565 20.80 -15.80 20.48
CA LYS A 565 20.80 -16.20 21.89
C LYS A 565 19.59 -17.07 22.20
N THR A 566 19.71 -17.91 23.23
CA THR A 566 18.59 -18.67 23.79
C THR A 566 17.72 -17.75 24.65
N GLU A 567 16.46 -18.14 24.89
CA GLU A 567 15.54 -17.37 25.73
C GLU A 567 16.11 -17.12 27.16
N SER A 568 16.82 -18.11 27.71
CA SER A 568 17.46 -17.99 29.04
C SER A 568 18.75 -17.17 29.04
N ASN A 569 19.29 -16.82 27.86
CA ASN A 569 20.61 -16.19 27.75
C ASN A 569 20.59 -14.99 26.76
N GLY A 570 19.61 -14.11 26.90
CA GLY A 570 19.63 -12.79 26.26
C GLY A 570 18.89 -12.68 24.93
N TYR A 571 18.09 -13.65 24.50
CA TYR A 571 17.26 -13.54 23.28
C TYR A 571 16.41 -12.26 23.23
N TYR A 572 15.83 -11.85 24.36
CA TYR A 572 14.97 -10.66 24.45
C TYR A 572 15.73 -9.32 24.48
N SER A 573 17.07 -9.34 24.40
CA SER A 573 17.87 -8.13 24.32
C SER A 573 17.68 -7.44 22.97
N ARG A 574 17.43 -6.11 22.98
CA ARG A 574 17.32 -5.32 21.75
C ARG A 574 18.72 -5.03 21.20
N MET A 575 18.88 -5.23 19.90
CA MET A 575 20.12 -4.97 19.16
C MET A 575 19.84 -4.07 17.96
N THR A 576 20.79 -3.22 17.63
CA THR A 576 20.74 -2.46 16.36
C THR A 576 21.26 -3.29 15.20
N PHE A 577 20.67 -3.09 14.02
CA PHE A 577 21.07 -3.73 12.76
C PHE A 577 20.54 -2.92 11.56
N ASN A 578 20.95 -3.31 10.35
CA ASN A 578 20.45 -2.76 9.10
C ASN A 578 20.46 -1.20 9.07
N PRO A 579 21.66 -0.58 9.09
CA PRO A 579 21.78 0.87 9.02
C PRO A 579 21.15 1.39 7.72
N ARG A 580 20.32 2.41 7.84
CA ARG A 580 19.63 3.06 6.74
C ARG A 580 20.13 4.50 6.59
N VAL A 581 20.22 4.98 5.36
CA VAL A 581 20.63 6.36 5.05
C VAL A 581 19.54 6.96 4.15
N PHE A 582 18.74 7.86 4.71
CA PHE A 582 17.70 8.60 3.99
C PHE A 582 18.12 10.08 3.87
N LEU A 583 18.26 10.56 2.65
CA LEU A 583 18.69 11.92 2.33
C LEU A 583 17.49 12.75 1.83
N ASP A 584 17.62 14.08 1.80
CA ASP A 584 16.55 14.98 1.34
C ASP A 584 16.06 14.67 -0.08
N LYS A 585 16.92 14.20 -0.97
CA LYS A 585 16.54 13.76 -2.31
C LYS A 585 15.63 12.53 -2.32
N ASN A 586 15.65 11.71 -1.26
CA ASN A 586 14.88 10.46 -1.20
C ASN A 586 13.39 10.67 -0.92
N TYR A 587 12.95 11.89 -0.61
CA TYR A 587 11.52 12.20 -0.48
C TYR A 587 10.75 12.02 -1.79
N LEU A 588 11.41 12.21 -2.93
CA LEU A 588 10.86 11.92 -4.25
C LEU A 588 11.78 10.95 -5.00
N TYR A 589 11.18 10.05 -5.74
CA TYR A 589 11.91 9.08 -6.55
C TYR A 589 12.51 9.75 -7.79
N PRO A 590 13.69 9.30 -8.30
CA PRO A 590 14.28 9.86 -9.51
C PRO A 590 13.45 9.51 -10.75
N ILE A 591 13.28 10.45 -11.66
CA ILE A 591 12.74 10.18 -12.99
C ILE A 591 13.74 9.30 -13.73
N PRO A 592 13.32 8.24 -14.48
CA PRO A 592 14.23 7.40 -15.23
C PRO A 592 15.11 8.19 -16.18
N LEU A 593 16.42 7.92 -16.16
CA LEU A 593 17.40 8.64 -17.00
C LEU A 593 17.10 8.53 -18.50
N ASP A 594 16.56 7.39 -18.92
CA ASP A 594 16.22 7.20 -20.34
C ASP A 594 15.06 8.11 -20.77
N GLU A 595 14.12 8.42 -19.86
CA GLU A 595 13.04 9.37 -20.15
C GLU A 595 13.58 10.81 -20.23
N ILE A 596 14.50 11.18 -19.33
CA ILE A 596 15.21 12.48 -19.41
C ILE A 596 15.96 12.61 -20.75
N LYS A 597 16.66 11.55 -21.18
CA LYS A 597 17.41 11.54 -22.45
C LYS A 597 16.53 11.55 -23.71
N ARG A 598 15.31 11.02 -23.61
CA ARG A 598 14.33 11.03 -24.71
C ARG A 598 13.71 12.41 -24.93
N SER A 599 13.75 13.28 -23.94
CA SER A 599 13.32 14.68 -24.06
C SER A 599 14.23 15.38 -25.05
N THR A 600 13.74 15.61 -26.27
CA THR A 600 14.53 16.12 -27.40
C THR A 600 14.98 17.57 -27.21
N HIS A 601 14.22 18.34 -26.46
CA HIS A 601 14.51 19.75 -26.11
C HIS A 601 14.99 19.91 -24.66
N GLY A 602 15.18 18.78 -23.92
CA GLY A 602 15.62 18.80 -22.52
C GLY A 602 14.61 19.41 -21.55
N VAL A 603 13.31 19.39 -21.90
CA VAL A 603 12.25 20.01 -21.10
C VAL A 603 11.85 19.19 -19.90
N LEU A 604 12.11 17.88 -19.88
CA LEU A 604 11.83 17.01 -18.74
C LEU A 604 12.94 17.12 -17.70
N VAL A 605 12.75 17.96 -16.69
CA VAL A 605 13.74 18.20 -15.61
C VAL A 605 13.71 17.11 -14.55
N GLN A 606 14.86 16.78 -13.94
CA GLN A 606 14.99 15.77 -12.89
C GLN A 606 14.54 16.30 -11.52
N ASN A 607 14.20 15.40 -10.58
CA ASN A 607 13.97 15.74 -9.18
C ASN A 607 15.25 16.20 -8.49
N PRO A 608 15.18 17.09 -7.46
CA PRO A 608 16.35 17.65 -6.82
C PRO A 608 17.29 16.57 -6.25
N GLY A 609 18.60 16.72 -6.53
CA GLY A 609 19.64 15.82 -6.00
C GLY A 609 19.86 14.51 -6.76
N TRP A 610 19.17 14.32 -7.90
CA TRP A 610 19.29 13.12 -8.73
C TRP A 610 20.00 13.37 -10.07
#